data_d5e97a83b82b13b2e852fa818b41cce5
#
_entry.id   d5e97a83b82b13b2e852fa818b41cce5
#
_cell.length_a   1.000
_cell.length_b   1.000
_cell.length_c   1.000
_cell.angle_alpha   90.00
_cell.angle_beta   90.00
_cell.angle_gamma   90.00
#
_symmetry.space_group_name_H-M   'P 1'
#
loop_
_entity.id
_entity.type
_entity.pdbx_description
1 polymer ?
#
loop_
_entity_poly.entity_id
_entity_poly.type
_entity_poly.pdbx_seq_one_letter_code
_entity_poly.pdbx_strand_id
1 'polypeptide(L)'
;METQTNLNFMKLPFAESYKIKVVESIRRSTHDERVNWICGAHFNLFQLKSDQIFIDLLTDSGTGAMSDKQWGAIMTGDESYAGASSYYTLKDAITDITGFPYFLPTHQGRAAENVLFSALIKEGDIVPGNSHFDTTKGHIEFRRAAAIDCTIDEAFDTTVNHPFKGNVDLGKLEDVLKKSGGKVPFIILTITNNSAGGQPVSLENMREVRKLADNYNKPVLFDSARFAENAYFIKLREPEYKNKSIREIVAETFSCADMMTMSSKKDAIVNMGGFIAMRDQELFRQCGMFNIMFEGYITYGGMSGRDMNAVAQGLYEGIDFDYLETRIKQVEYLGNRLLEYNIPLQTPIGGHAIFIDAKRFLPHIPKEEFPAQTLAIQLYLEAGVRGVEIGTLLADRDPVTRENRYPALDMVRLAIPRRVYTNSHMDVVAVALKNVFDRRTEIKSGLRITREAPIMRHFTVELEPLG
;
A
#
# COMPACT_ATOMS: atom_id res chain seq x y z
N MET A 1 -40.27 -46.66 -3.92
CA MET A 1 -39.85 -45.48 -4.72
C MET A 1 -39.87 -44.30 -3.79
N GLU A 2 -38.72 -44.01 -3.18
CA GLU A 2 -38.55 -42.81 -2.38
C GLU A 2 -38.23 -41.63 -3.31
N THR A 3 -39.14 -40.70 -3.41
CA THR A 3 -38.95 -39.42 -4.10
C THR A 3 -38.00 -38.59 -3.25
N GLN A 4 -36.71 -38.59 -3.59
CA GLN A 4 -35.77 -37.55 -3.10
C GLN A 4 -36.24 -36.19 -3.64
N THR A 5 -36.87 -35.43 -2.79
CA THR A 5 -37.11 -34.01 -3.01
C THR A 5 -35.74 -33.29 -2.97
N ASN A 6 -35.19 -32.96 -4.15
CA ASN A 6 -34.06 -32.08 -4.27
C ASN A 6 -34.51 -30.67 -3.80
N LEU A 7 -34.35 -30.40 -2.52
CA LEU A 7 -34.45 -29.04 -1.97
C LEU A 7 -33.22 -28.26 -2.50
N ASN A 8 -33.43 -27.46 -3.53
CA ASN A 8 -32.46 -26.46 -3.97
C ASN A 8 -32.32 -25.39 -2.88
N PHE A 9 -31.45 -25.61 -1.93
CA PHE A 9 -31.11 -24.58 -0.93
C PHE A 9 -30.40 -23.44 -1.65
N MET A 10 -30.94 -22.23 -1.54
CA MET A 10 -30.26 -21.01 -1.99
C MET A 10 -28.98 -20.83 -1.18
N LYS A 11 -27.86 -20.58 -1.86
CA LYS A 11 -26.60 -20.25 -1.19
C LYS A 11 -26.76 -18.93 -0.45
N LEU A 12 -26.43 -18.90 0.83
CA LEU A 12 -26.46 -17.64 1.61
C LEU A 12 -25.54 -16.60 0.96
N PRO A 13 -25.97 -15.34 0.90
CA PRO A 13 -25.12 -14.26 0.42
C PRO A 13 -23.95 -14.06 1.38
N PHE A 14 -22.87 -13.51 0.83
CA PHE A 14 -21.72 -13.10 1.65
C PHE A 14 -22.11 -11.89 2.52
N ALA A 15 -21.62 -11.87 3.76
CA ALA A 15 -21.74 -10.73 4.67
C ALA A 15 -20.40 -10.49 5.38
N GLU A 16 -20.20 -9.27 5.85
CA GLU A 16 -19.02 -8.86 6.59
C GLU A 16 -18.86 -9.67 7.90
N SER A 17 -17.63 -10.02 8.25
CA SER A 17 -17.28 -10.78 9.46
C SER A 17 -17.25 -9.92 10.74
N TYR A 18 -17.79 -8.71 10.72
CA TYR A 18 -17.84 -7.78 11.85
C TYR A 18 -19.16 -7.03 11.93
N LYS A 19 -19.43 -6.45 13.10
CA LYS A 19 -20.53 -5.50 13.32
C LYS A 19 -20.01 -4.16 13.84
N ILE A 20 -20.61 -3.07 13.37
CA ILE A 20 -20.21 -1.70 13.68
C ILE A 20 -20.73 -1.31 15.06
N LYS A 21 -19.86 -0.79 15.96
CA LYS A 21 -20.21 -0.29 17.28
C LYS A 21 -19.94 1.21 17.46
N VAL A 22 -19.00 1.77 16.70
CA VAL A 22 -18.62 3.20 16.73
C VAL A 22 -18.77 3.76 15.34
N VAL A 23 -19.37 4.94 15.23
CA VAL A 23 -19.60 5.63 13.96
C VAL A 23 -19.06 7.05 14.00
N GLU A 24 -18.52 7.50 12.87
CA GLU A 24 -18.11 8.88 12.63
C GLU A 24 -19.04 9.49 11.59
N SER A 25 -19.62 10.68 11.92
CA SER A 25 -20.51 11.36 10.98
C SER A 25 -19.73 11.98 9.85
N ILE A 26 -20.17 11.75 8.60
CA ILE A 26 -19.62 12.35 7.39
C ILE A 26 -20.63 13.29 6.75
N ARG A 27 -20.16 14.39 6.15
CA ARG A 27 -20.99 15.43 5.54
C ARG A 27 -21.08 15.24 4.03
N ARG A 28 -22.27 15.39 3.48
CA ARG A 28 -22.48 15.57 2.04
C ARG A 28 -22.40 17.06 1.71
N SER A 29 -21.60 17.39 0.70
CA SER A 29 -21.42 18.77 0.21
C SER A 29 -22.18 18.99 -1.11
N THR A 30 -22.48 20.25 -1.40
CA THR A 30 -22.95 20.66 -2.72
C THR A 30 -21.79 20.73 -3.72
N HIS A 31 -22.12 20.77 -5.02
CA HIS A 31 -21.10 20.92 -6.06
C HIS A 31 -20.34 22.26 -5.91
N ASP A 32 -21.06 23.36 -5.65
CA ASP A 32 -20.44 24.69 -5.51
C ASP A 32 -19.48 24.77 -4.32
N GLU A 33 -19.81 24.12 -3.19
CA GLU A 33 -18.89 24.00 -2.07
C GLU A 33 -17.59 23.29 -2.49
N ARG A 34 -17.70 22.17 -3.21
CA ARG A 34 -16.53 21.41 -3.69
C ARG A 34 -15.66 22.20 -4.67
N VAL A 35 -16.29 22.95 -5.58
CA VAL A 35 -15.59 23.85 -6.50
C VAL A 35 -14.78 24.89 -5.71
N ASN A 36 -15.41 25.55 -4.74
CA ASN A 36 -14.74 26.55 -3.92
C ASN A 36 -13.57 25.95 -3.11
N TRP A 37 -13.76 24.76 -2.56
CA TRP A 37 -12.73 24.09 -1.75
C TRP A 37 -11.55 23.62 -2.58
N ILE A 38 -11.77 23.02 -3.75
CA ILE A 38 -10.66 22.56 -4.59
C ILE A 38 -9.87 23.73 -5.20
N CYS A 39 -10.53 24.83 -5.55
CA CYS A 39 -9.86 26.07 -5.95
C CYS A 39 -8.99 26.61 -4.81
N GLY A 40 -9.53 26.68 -3.58
CA GLY A 40 -8.76 27.09 -2.40
C GLY A 40 -7.62 26.15 -2.03
N ALA A 41 -7.71 24.89 -2.43
CA ALA A 41 -6.66 23.87 -2.28
C ALA A 41 -5.69 23.83 -3.48
N HIS A 42 -5.73 24.82 -4.38
CA HIS A 42 -4.90 24.87 -5.60
C HIS A 42 -4.92 23.56 -6.40
N PHE A 43 -6.08 22.95 -6.53
CA PHE A 43 -6.32 21.67 -7.23
C PHE A 43 -5.44 20.50 -6.75
N ASN A 44 -4.96 20.59 -5.50
CA ASN A 44 -4.24 19.50 -4.83
C ASN A 44 -5.13 18.85 -3.75
N LEU A 45 -5.52 17.60 -3.97
CA LEU A 45 -6.40 16.85 -3.08
C LEU A 45 -5.81 16.60 -1.68
N PHE A 46 -4.49 16.68 -1.51
CA PHE A 46 -3.84 16.63 -0.18
C PHE A 46 -4.09 17.87 0.68
N GLN A 47 -4.44 19.01 0.06
CA GLN A 47 -4.69 20.27 0.76
C GLN A 47 -6.14 20.42 1.23
N LEU A 48 -7.03 19.51 0.85
CA LEU A 48 -8.40 19.50 1.32
C LEU A 48 -8.48 19.05 2.79
N LYS A 49 -9.33 19.72 3.57
CA LYS A 49 -9.63 19.34 4.95
C LYS A 49 -10.52 18.10 4.99
N SER A 50 -10.46 17.34 6.07
CA SER A 50 -11.26 16.09 6.21
C SER A 50 -12.78 16.33 6.16
N ASP A 51 -13.26 17.45 6.71
CA ASP A 51 -14.68 17.82 6.69
C ASP A 51 -15.20 18.27 5.31
N GLN A 52 -14.30 18.46 4.34
CA GLN A 52 -14.61 18.79 2.96
C GLN A 52 -14.77 17.55 2.07
N ILE A 53 -14.59 16.34 2.63
CA ILE A 53 -14.56 15.09 1.90
C ILE A 53 -15.72 14.20 2.37
N PHE A 54 -16.46 13.64 1.41
CA PHE A 54 -17.56 12.73 1.72
C PHE A 54 -17.06 11.29 1.84
N ILE A 55 -16.31 10.79 0.86
CA ILE A 55 -15.71 9.44 0.88
C ILE A 55 -14.21 9.58 0.64
N ASP A 56 -13.40 9.23 1.64
CA ASP A 56 -11.95 9.40 1.59
C ASP A 56 -11.24 8.10 1.23
N LEU A 57 -10.82 8.01 -0.02
CA LEU A 57 -10.07 6.88 -0.58
C LEU A 57 -8.63 7.28 -0.95
N LEU A 58 -8.10 8.34 -0.30
CA LEU A 58 -6.72 8.81 -0.53
C LEU A 58 -5.72 7.73 -0.14
N THR A 59 -5.93 7.10 1.01
CA THR A 59 -5.03 6.09 1.58
C THR A 59 -5.75 5.12 2.50
N ASP A 60 -5.27 3.89 2.55
CA ASP A 60 -5.66 2.88 3.55
C ASP A 60 -4.73 2.87 4.79
N SER A 61 -3.75 3.80 4.83
CA SER A 61 -2.72 3.85 5.86
C SER A 61 -3.15 4.65 7.09
N GLY A 62 -3.48 3.97 8.17
CA GLY A 62 -3.85 4.59 9.44
C GLY A 62 -5.25 5.16 9.47
N THR A 63 -6.06 4.87 8.45
CA THR A 63 -7.45 5.34 8.30
C THR A 63 -8.49 4.26 8.57
N GLY A 64 -8.04 3.06 8.93
CA GLY A 64 -8.92 1.93 9.26
C GLY A 64 -9.54 2.04 10.66
N ALA A 65 -10.62 1.29 10.89
CA ALA A 65 -11.26 1.16 12.19
C ALA A 65 -10.65 0.00 12.99
N MET A 66 -10.12 0.30 14.16
CA MET A 66 -9.63 -0.70 15.11
C MET A 66 -10.79 -1.49 15.72
N SER A 67 -10.53 -2.76 16.09
CA SER A 67 -11.48 -3.62 16.78
C SER A 67 -11.66 -3.23 18.25
N ASP A 68 -12.72 -3.76 18.88
CA ASP A 68 -12.91 -3.64 20.33
C ASP A 68 -11.79 -4.29 21.14
N LYS A 69 -11.14 -5.34 20.60
CA LYS A 69 -9.96 -5.96 21.23
C LYS A 69 -8.73 -5.06 21.14
N GLN A 70 -8.53 -4.38 20.00
CA GLN A 70 -7.46 -3.40 19.87
C GLN A 70 -7.66 -2.19 20.80
N TRP A 71 -8.90 -1.69 20.92
CA TRP A 71 -9.22 -0.66 21.92
C TRP A 71 -9.00 -1.14 23.36
N GLY A 72 -9.38 -2.39 23.67
CA GLY A 72 -9.05 -3.01 24.96
C GLY A 72 -7.55 -3.11 25.22
N ALA A 73 -6.76 -3.47 24.21
CA ALA A 73 -5.31 -3.53 24.28
C ALA A 73 -4.68 -2.15 24.55
N ILE A 74 -5.21 -1.08 23.92
CA ILE A 74 -4.81 0.31 24.23
C ILE A 74 -5.01 0.63 25.71
N MET A 75 -6.12 0.23 26.29
CA MET A 75 -6.44 0.55 27.68
C MET A 75 -5.56 -0.19 28.70
N THR A 76 -4.87 -1.25 28.28
CA THR A 76 -3.98 -2.06 29.14
C THR A 76 -2.48 -1.86 28.83
N GLY A 77 -2.14 -0.97 27.90
CA GLY A 77 -0.75 -0.63 27.61
C GLY A 77 -0.09 0.16 28.74
N ASP A 78 1.20 -0.10 28.99
CA ASP A 78 2.00 0.57 30.02
C ASP A 78 2.87 1.70 29.44
N GLU A 79 3.20 2.67 30.27
CA GLU A 79 3.93 3.90 29.91
C GLU A 79 5.37 3.88 30.46
N SER A 80 6.15 2.83 30.16
CA SER A 80 7.54 2.74 30.60
C SER A 80 8.50 3.21 29.51
N TYR A 81 9.41 4.14 29.83
CA TYR A 81 10.40 4.65 28.86
C TYR A 81 11.32 3.54 28.34
N ALA A 82 11.71 2.60 29.20
CA ALA A 82 12.60 1.49 28.84
C ALA A 82 12.00 0.18 29.37
N GLY A 83 11.91 -0.82 28.49
CA GLY A 83 11.49 -2.16 28.86
C GLY A 83 10.01 -2.29 29.25
N ALA A 84 9.13 -1.51 28.59
CA ALA A 84 7.68 -1.63 28.76
C ALA A 84 7.19 -3.06 28.52
N SER A 85 6.22 -3.54 29.29
CA SER A 85 5.58 -4.84 29.08
C SER A 85 4.96 -4.93 27.67
N SER A 86 4.42 -3.82 27.17
CA SER A 86 3.86 -3.69 25.82
C SER A 86 4.89 -3.92 24.72
N TYR A 87 6.18 -3.57 24.93
CA TYR A 87 7.25 -3.90 24.01
C TYR A 87 7.43 -5.41 23.87
N TYR A 88 7.43 -6.15 24.97
CA TYR A 88 7.57 -7.60 24.95
C TYR A 88 6.33 -8.28 24.34
N THR A 89 5.14 -7.78 24.63
CA THR A 89 3.90 -8.24 23.99
C THR A 89 3.98 -8.11 22.47
N LEU A 90 4.45 -6.96 21.97
CA LEU A 90 4.64 -6.74 20.53
C LEU A 90 5.76 -7.62 19.97
N LYS A 91 6.88 -7.77 20.68
CA LYS A 91 7.98 -8.66 20.30
C LYS A 91 7.50 -10.10 20.12
N ASP A 92 6.74 -10.60 21.08
CA ASP A 92 6.25 -11.98 21.04
C ASP A 92 5.31 -12.18 19.84
N ALA A 93 4.42 -11.22 19.57
CA ALA A 93 3.52 -11.26 18.41
C ALA A 93 4.31 -11.27 17.08
N ILE A 94 5.31 -10.39 16.93
CA ILE A 94 6.15 -10.32 15.74
C ILE A 94 6.91 -11.65 15.55
N THR A 95 7.56 -12.14 16.58
CA THR A 95 8.35 -13.38 16.52
C THR A 95 7.46 -14.58 16.19
N ASP A 96 6.27 -14.65 16.82
CA ASP A 96 5.31 -15.75 16.62
C ASP A 96 4.74 -15.78 15.19
N ILE A 97 4.48 -14.62 14.59
CA ILE A 97 3.88 -14.53 13.24
C ILE A 97 4.93 -14.61 12.14
N THR A 98 6.09 -13.97 12.33
CA THR A 98 7.09 -13.77 11.26
C THR A 98 8.35 -14.62 11.42
N GLY A 99 8.61 -15.11 12.63
CA GLY A 99 9.85 -15.86 12.95
C GLY A 99 11.11 -14.99 13.04
N PHE A 100 11.01 -13.66 13.03
CA PHE A 100 12.17 -12.78 13.24
C PHE A 100 12.47 -12.61 14.73
N PRO A 101 13.74 -12.87 15.18
CA PRO A 101 14.10 -12.81 16.59
C PRO A 101 14.38 -11.39 17.11
N TYR A 102 14.74 -10.47 16.22
CA TYR A 102 15.08 -9.09 16.57
C TYR A 102 14.13 -8.11 15.90
N PHE A 103 13.67 -7.10 16.65
CA PHE A 103 12.87 -6.03 16.08
C PHE A 103 13.11 -4.68 16.77
N LEU A 104 12.86 -3.60 16.04
CA LEU A 104 12.89 -2.22 16.53
C LEU A 104 11.55 -1.56 16.19
N PRO A 105 10.79 -1.06 17.18
CA PRO A 105 9.59 -0.30 16.91
C PRO A 105 9.92 1.07 16.31
N THR A 106 9.01 1.59 15.49
CA THR A 106 9.05 2.96 14.94
C THR A 106 7.63 3.51 14.88
N HIS A 107 7.47 4.83 14.84
CA HIS A 107 6.12 5.42 14.81
C HIS A 107 5.37 5.16 13.51
N GLN A 108 6.04 4.80 12.41
CA GLN A 108 5.43 4.44 11.11
C GLN A 108 6.44 3.77 10.17
N GLY A 109 5.95 3.21 9.04
CA GLY A 109 6.77 2.48 8.08
C GLY A 109 7.91 3.30 7.46
N ARG A 110 7.66 4.56 7.04
CA ARG A 110 8.73 5.40 6.48
C ARG A 110 9.85 5.72 7.48
N ALA A 111 9.56 5.70 8.76
CA ALA A 111 10.56 5.82 9.80
C ALA A 111 11.40 4.52 9.91
N ALA A 112 10.76 3.37 9.78
CA ALA A 112 11.45 2.08 9.66
C ALA A 112 12.42 2.06 8.46
N GLU A 113 11.96 2.51 7.29
CA GLU A 113 12.82 2.69 6.11
C GLU A 113 13.99 3.63 6.40
N ASN A 114 13.75 4.78 7.02
CA ASN A 114 14.81 5.75 7.34
C ASN A 114 15.89 5.14 8.23
N VAL A 115 15.50 4.45 9.29
CA VAL A 115 16.42 3.79 10.23
C VAL A 115 17.24 2.69 9.53
N LEU A 116 16.56 1.76 8.85
CA LEU A 116 17.20 0.63 8.19
C LEU A 116 18.14 1.07 7.05
N PHE A 117 17.69 2.01 6.21
CA PHE A 117 18.50 2.47 5.07
C PHE A 117 19.66 3.36 5.51
N SER A 118 19.58 4.00 6.68
CA SER A 118 20.75 4.68 7.26
C SER A 118 21.87 3.71 7.66
N ALA A 119 21.52 2.48 8.04
CA ALA A 119 22.49 1.44 8.35
C ALA A 119 23.06 0.76 7.10
N LEU A 120 22.26 0.60 6.04
CA LEU A 120 22.59 -0.28 4.90
C LEU A 120 23.03 0.44 3.64
N ILE A 121 22.48 1.64 3.33
CA ILE A 121 22.66 2.28 2.01
C ILE A 121 23.78 3.33 2.07
N LYS A 122 24.68 3.26 1.10
CA LYS A 122 25.77 4.23 0.87
C LYS A 122 25.57 4.93 -0.47
N GLU A 123 26.21 6.08 -0.63
CA GLU A 123 26.24 6.81 -1.91
C GLU A 123 26.79 5.91 -3.04
N GLY A 124 26.07 5.86 -4.15
CA GLY A 124 26.40 5.07 -5.31
C GLY A 124 25.94 3.60 -5.27
N ASP A 125 25.25 3.20 -4.19
CA ASP A 125 24.62 1.88 -4.13
C ASP A 125 23.43 1.75 -5.09
N ILE A 126 23.07 0.51 -5.41
CA ILE A 126 21.96 0.15 -6.27
C ILE A 126 21.06 -0.82 -5.51
N VAL A 127 19.78 -0.48 -5.38
CA VAL A 127 18.78 -1.31 -4.71
C VAL A 127 17.81 -1.85 -5.76
N PRO A 128 17.94 -3.12 -6.19
CA PRO A 128 16.97 -3.75 -7.08
C PRO A 128 15.80 -4.33 -6.30
N GLY A 129 14.62 -4.38 -6.95
CA GLY A 129 13.43 -5.00 -6.41
C GLY A 129 12.30 -5.09 -7.42
N ASN A 130 11.12 -5.54 -7.00
CA ASN A 130 9.91 -5.23 -7.74
C ASN A 130 9.64 -3.70 -7.60
N SER A 131 8.59 -3.13 -8.15
CA SER A 131 8.44 -1.66 -8.15
C SER A 131 8.50 -1.07 -6.74
N HIS A 132 9.43 -0.13 -6.53
CA HIS A 132 9.62 0.55 -5.25
C HIS A 132 8.42 1.44 -4.91
N PHE A 133 8.07 1.49 -3.63
CA PHE A 133 7.11 2.46 -3.15
C PHE A 133 7.71 3.88 -3.15
N ASP A 134 6.88 4.92 -3.15
CA ASP A 134 7.31 6.32 -3.24
C ASP A 134 8.32 6.72 -2.15
N THR A 135 8.02 6.41 -0.88
CA THR A 135 8.92 6.73 0.23
C THR A 135 10.19 5.87 0.21
N THR A 136 10.09 4.60 -0.19
CA THR A 136 11.23 3.70 -0.36
C THR A 136 12.22 4.26 -1.38
N LYS A 137 11.69 4.62 -2.58
CA LYS A 137 12.50 5.26 -3.63
C LYS A 137 13.06 6.59 -3.16
N GLY A 138 12.25 7.43 -2.51
CA GLY A 138 12.67 8.71 -1.95
C GLY A 138 13.83 8.56 -0.95
N HIS A 139 13.78 7.60 -0.05
CA HIS A 139 14.86 7.33 0.90
C HIS A 139 16.14 6.81 0.23
N ILE A 140 16.03 5.99 -0.82
CA ILE A 140 17.18 5.51 -1.60
C ILE A 140 17.85 6.69 -2.34
N GLU A 141 17.06 7.46 -3.10
CA GLU A 141 17.57 8.60 -3.88
C GLU A 141 18.12 9.74 -2.99
N PHE A 142 17.51 9.97 -1.82
CA PHE A 142 18.03 10.94 -0.84
C PHE A 142 19.45 10.58 -0.36
N ARG A 143 19.80 9.30 -0.32
CA ARG A 143 21.14 8.80 0.01
C ARG A 143 22.06 8.72 -1.21
N ARG A 144 21.67 9.30 -2.36
CA ARG A 144 22.40 9.27 -3.64
C ARG A 144 22.68 7.85 -4.13
N ALA A 145 21.76 6.94 -3.85
CA ALA A 145 21.73 5.58 -4.37
C ALA A 145 20.64 5.46 -5.46
N ALA A 146 20.63 4.39 -6.23
CA ALA A 146 19.69 4.15 -7.30
C ALA A 146 18.70 3.03 -6.96
N ALA A 147 17.41 3.28 -7.12
CA ALA A 147 16.35 2.27 -7.08
C ALA A 147 16.11 1.72 -8.49
N ILE A 148 16.20 0.39 -8.66
CA ILE A 148 16.00 -0.27 -9.95
C ILE A 148 14.82 -1.21 -9.88
N ASP A 149 13.77 -0.89 -10.65
CA ASP A 149 12.56 -1.70 -10.73
C ASP A 149 12.75 -2.89 -11.67
N CYS A 150 12.59 -4.10 -11.15
CA CYS A 150 12.70 -5.37 -11.85
C CYS A 150 11.37 -6.12 -11.90
N THR A 151 10.25 -5.40 -12.00
CA THR A 151 8.91 -6.01 -12.08
C THR A 151 8.71 -6.66 -13.44
N ILE A 152 7.89 -7.71 -13.51
CA ILE A 152 7.49 -8.36 -14.76
C ILE A 152 6.72 -7.37 -15.66
N ASP A 153 6.80 -7.56 -16.97
CA ASP A 153 6.23 -6.62 -17.95
C ASP A 153 4.69 -6.58 -17.91
N GLU A 154 4.06 -7.71 -17.57
CA GLU A 154 2.60 -7.81 -17.41
C GLU A 154 2.04 -6.84 -16.36
N ALA A 155 2.85 -6.40 -15.42
CA ALA A 155 2.46 -5.41 -14.41
C ALA A 155 2.09 -4.06 -15.03
N PHE A 156 2.70 -3.72 -16.16
CA PHE A 156 2.57 -2.43 -16.84
C PHE A 156 1.49 -2.41 -17.93
N ASP A 157 0.80 -3.52 -18.16
CA ASP A 157 -0.37 -3.59 -19.02
C ASP A 157 -1.63 -3.85 -18.18
N THR A 158 -2.49 -2.83 -18.10
CA THR A 158 -3.71 -2.88 -17.29
C THR A 158 -4.75 -3.89 -17.81
N THR A 159 -4.60 -4.37 -19.05
CA THR A 159 -5.53 -5.29 -19.71
C THR A 159 -5.15 -6.77 -19.56
N VAL A 160 -3.88 -7.06 -19.30
CA VAL A 160 -3.39 -8.44 -19.13
C VAL A 160 -3.88 -9.01 -17.81
N ASN A 161 -4.45 -10.20 -17.84
CA ASN A 161 -4.86 -10.92 -16.64
C ASN A 161 -3.75 -11.90 -16.19
N HIS A 162 -2.82 -11.42 -15.36
CA HIS A 162 -1.77 -12.23 -14.76
C HIS A 162 -2.00 -12.32 -13.24
N PRO A 163 -2.00 -13.53 -12.62
CA PRO A 163 -2.41 -13.71 -11.22
C PRO A 163 -1.50 -12.99 -10.20
N PHE A 164 -0.22 -12.76 -10.55
CA PHE A 164 0.79 -12.19 -9.66
C PHE A 164 1.61 -11.10 -10.36
N LYS A 165 0.97 -10.02 -10.75
CA LYS A 165 1.63 -8.88 -11.40
C LYS A 165 2.66 -8.16 -10.51
N GLY A 166 2.68 -8.45 -9.21
CA GLY A 166 3.70 -7.95 -8.29
C GLY A 166 5.05 -8.67 -8.37
N ASN A 167 5.16 -9.76 -9.15
CA ASN A 167 6.36 -10.59 -9.25
C ASN A 167 7.57 -9.81 -9.77
N VAL A 168 8.75 -10.25 -9.32
CA VAL A 168 10.05 -9.86 -9.87
C VAL A 168 10.31 -10.64 -11.15
N ASP A 169 10.77 -9.96 -12.19
CA ASP A 169 11.42 -10.57 -13.35
C ASP A 169 12.85 -10.98 -12.95
N LEU A 170 13.06 -12.29 -12.83
CA LEU A 170 14.33 -12.86 -12.38
C LEU A 170 15.50 -12.55 -13.34
N GLY A 171 15.21 -12.41 -14.64
CA GLY A 171 16.21 -12.03 -15.64
C GLY A 171 16.71 -10.60 -15.46
N LYS A 172 15.75 -9.64 -15.28
CA LYS A 172 16.08 -8.25 -14.98
C LYS A 172 16.87 -8.14 -13.68
N LEU A 173 16.45 -8.87 -12.62
CA LEU A 173 17.12 -8.87 -11.33
C LEU A 173 18.56 -9.44 -11.46
N GLU A 174 18.71 -10.58 -12.12
CA GLU A 174 20.03 -11.22 -12.31
C GLU A 174 20.98 -10.32 -13.11
N ASP A 175 20.46 -9.63 -14.11
CA ASP A 175 21.24 -8.66 -14.90
C ASP A 175 21.80 -7.52 -14.03
N VAL A 176 20.99 -6.98 -13.09
CA VAL A 176 21.47 -5.97 -12.14
C VAL A 176 22.54 -6.55 -11.22
N LEU A 177 22.35 -7.76 -10.70
CA LEU A 177 23.30 -8.43 -9.82
C LEU A 177 24.63 -8.72 -10.53
N LYS A 178 24.60 -9.17 -11.78
CA LYS A 178 25.80 -9.41 -12.61
C LYS A 178 26.57 -8.12 -12.89
N LYS A 179 25.88 -7.04 -13.26
CA LYS A 179 26.49 -5.77 -13.66
C LYS A 179 26.98 -4.94 -12.46
N SER A 180 26.31 -5.05 -11.33
CA SER A 180 26.46 -4.10 -10.19
C SER A 180 26.58 -4.78 -8.84
N GLY A 181 26.85 -6.09 -8.76
CA GLY A 181 26.79 -6.88 -7.54
C GLY A 181 27.57 -6.33 -6.36
N GLY A 182 28.73 -5.69 -6.59
CA GLY A 182 29.53 -5.06 -5.54
C GLY A 182 28.87 -3.82 -4.88
N LYS A 183 27.86 -3.23 -5.56
CA LYS A 183 27.11 -2.03 -5.11
C LYS A 183 25.67 -2.34 -4.69
N VAL A 184 25.27 -3.59 -4.63
CA VAL A 184 23.93 -4.00 -4.20
C VAL A 184 23.99 -4.37 -2.72
N PRO A 185 23.46 -3.53 -1.79
CA PRO A 185 23.44 -3.83 -0.37
C PRO A 185 22.40 -4.89 -0.01
N PHE A 186 21.24 -4.89 -0.67
CA PHE A 186 20.16 -5.85 -0.51
C PHE A 186 19.21 -5.81 -1.72
N ILE A 187 18.34 -6.83 -1.82
CA ILE A 187 17.24 -6.90 -2.77
C ILE A 187 15.96 -6.60 -1.99
N ILE A 188 15.04 -5.77 -2.51
CA ILE A 188 13.77 -5.46 -1.85
C ILE A 188 12.56 -6.00 -2.61
N LEU A 189 11.63 -6.63 -1.89
CA LEU A 189 10.32 -7.01 -2.40
C LEU A 189 9.21 -6.31 -1.62
N THR A 190 8.37 -5.56 -2.34
CA THR A 190 7.16 -4.93 -1.79
C THR A 190 5.97 -5.89 -1.93
N ILE A 191 5.37 -6.29 -0.82
CA ILE A 191 4.26 -7.24 -0.74
C ILE A 191 3.06 -6.65 0.05
N THR A 192 1.87 -6.45 -0.59
CA THR A 192 1.61 -6.45 -2.04
C THR A 192 2.29 -5.27 -2.74
N ASN A 193 2.61 -5.41 -4.03
CA ASN A 193 3.26 -4.36 -4.80
C ASN A 193 2.28 -3.21 -5.12
N ASN A 194 2.37 -2.12 -4.35
CA ASN A 194 1.48 -0.97 -4.49
C ASN A 194 1.64 -0.27 -5.85
N SER A 195 2.88 -0.07 -6.31
CA SER A 195 3.18 0.67 -7.55
C SER A 195 2.74 -0.09 -8.82
N ALA A 196 2.59 -1.41 -8.74
CA ALA A 196 2.02 -2.23 -9.80
C ALA A 196 0.48 -2.35 -9.73
N GLY A 197 -0.19 -1.55 -8.89
CA GLY A 197 -1.65 -1.59 -8.73
C GLY A 197 -2.13 -2.47 -7.56
N GLY A 198 -1.38 -2.54 -6.47
CA GLY A 198 -1.72 -3.36 -5.29
C GLY A 198 -1.66 -4.86 -5.57
N GLN A 199 -0.83 -5.27 -6.51
CA GLN A 199 -0.76 -6.64 -7.02
C GLN A 199 0.08 -7.56 -6.12
N PRO A 200 -0.35 -8.80 -5.89
CA PRO A 200 0.39 -9.75 -5.06
C PRO A 200 1.65 -10.28 -5.77
N VAL A 201 2.57 -10.76 -4.94
CA VAL A 201 3.76 -11.52 -5.31
C VAL A 201 3.52 -12.99 -4.95
N SER A 202 3.82 -13.92 -5.87
CA SER A 202 3.68 -15.36 -5.62
C SER A 202 4.77 -15.86 -4.66
N LEU A 203 4.46 -16.88 -3.89
CA LEU A 203 5.48 -17.50 -3.01
C LEU A 203 6.54 -18.25 -3.82
N GLU A 204 6.16 -18.81 -4.97
CA GLU A 204 7.12 -19.37 -5.92
C GLU A 204 8.17 -18.31 -6.34
N ASN A 205 7.74 -17.10 -6.75
CA ASN A 205 8.65 -16.03 -7.15
C ASN A 205 9.53 -15.57 -5.98
N MET A 206 8.99 -15.47 -4.75
CA MET A 206 9.78 -15.12 -3.56
C MET A 206 10.90 -16.14 -3.31
N ARG A 207 10.61 -17.44 -3.47
CA ARG A 207 11.61 -18.52 -3.33
C ARG A 207 12.69 -18.44 -4.40
N GLU A 208 12.31 -18.16 -5.65
CA GLU A 208 13.28 -18.01 -6.74
C GLU A 208 14.17 -16.76 -6.54
N VAL A 209 13.59 -15.64 -6.06
CA VAL A 209 14.37 -14.47 -5.67
C VAL A 209 15.34 -14.82 -4.53
N ARG A 210 14.90 -15.60 -3.52
CA ARG A 210 15.77 -16.04 -2.42
C ARG A 210 16.93 -16.87 -2.94
N LYS A 211 16.69 -17.87 -3.81
CA LYS A 211 17.76 -18.67 -4.42
C LYS A 211 18.74 -17.82 -5.21
N LEU A 212 18.24 -16.87 -6.00
CA LEU A 212 19.07 -15.96 -6.74
C LEU A 212 19.92 -15.08 -5.81
N ALA A 213 19.31 -14.54 -4.77
CA ALA A 213 19.99 -13.72 -3.77
C ALA A 213 21.12 -14.52 -3.05
N ASP A 214 20.87 -15.78 -2.71
CA ASP A 214 21.89 -16.67 -2.10
C ASP A 214 23.07 -16.89 -3.04
N ASN A 215 22.84 -17.10 -4.33
CA ASN A 215 23.90 -17.27 -5.33
C ASN A 215 24.84 -16.05 -5.43
N TYR A 216 24.30 -14.84 -5.14
CA TYR A 216 25.06 -13.60 -5.17
C TYR A 216 25.44 -13.08 -3.77
N ASN A 217 25.17 -13.82 -2.72
CA ASN A 217 25.42 -13.43 -1.33
C ASN A 217 24.74 -12.10 -0.97
N LYS A 218 23.47 -11.92 -1.32
CA LYS A 218 22.69 -10.70 -1.05
C LYS A 218 21.56 -10.96 -0.08
N PRO A 219 21.40 -10.12 0.96
CA PRO A 219 20.23 -10.19 1.82
C PRO A 219 18.97 -9.75 1.08
N VAL A 220 17.82 -10.28 1.51
CA VAL A 220 16.50 -9.97 1.01
C VAL A 220 15.71 -9.21 2.08
N LEU A 221 15.21 -8.02 1.72
CA LEU A 221 14.32 -7.20 2.52
C LEU A 221 12.89 -7.32 1.98
N PHE A 222 11.91 -7.56 2.86
CA PHE A 222 10.51 -7.40 2.48
C PHE A 222 9.94 -6.09 3.04
N ASP A 223 9.43 -5.22 2.14
CA ASP A 223 8.46 -4.20 2.53
C ASP A 223 7.10 -4.89 2.70
N SER A 224 6.73 -5.11 3.96
CA SER A 224 5.70 -6.06 4.37
C SER A 224 4.41 -5.37 4.80
N ALA A 225 4.18 -4.14 4.36
CA ALA A 225 3.02 -3.37 4.81
C ALA A 225 1.68 -4.10 4.62
N ARG A 226 1.56 -4.96 3.58
CA ARG A 226 0.35 -5.74 3.26
C ARG A 226 0.66 -7.24 3.07
N PHE A 227 1.47 -7.78 3.95
CA PHE A 227 1.90 -9.18 3.91
C PHE A 227 0.75 -10.19 4.04
N ALA A 228 -0.25 -9.86 4.85
CA ALA A 228 -1.40 -10.72 5.09
C ALA A 228 -2.37 -10.73 3.89
N GLU A 229 -2.63 -9.56 3.29
CA GLU A 229 -3.36 -9.48 2.01
C GLU A 229 -2.63 -10.28 0.92
N ASN A 230 -1.29 -10.22 0.86
CA ASN A 230 -0.49 -11.02 -0.07
C ASN A 230 -0.63 -12.52 0.17
N ALA A 231 -0.58 -12.96 1.43
CA ALA A 231 -0.76 -14.36 1.82
C ALA A 231 -2.16 -14.88 1.48
N TYR A 232 -3.18 -14.04 1.58
CA TYR A 232 -4.54 -14.39 1.16
C TYR A 232 -4.60 -14.67 -0.35
N PHE A 233 -3.95 -13.86 -1.20
CA PHE A 233 -3.88 -14.11 -2.63
C PHE A 233 -3.08 -15.37 -2.97
N ILE A 234 -1.99 -15.66 -2.27
CA ILE A 234 -1.25 -16.91 -2.42
C ILE A 234 -2.20 -18.10 -2.16
N LYS A 235 -2.94 -18.06 -1.04
CA LYS A 235 -3.94 -19.11 -0.72
C LYS A 235 -4.97 -19.32 -1.81
N LEU A 236 -5.43 -18.25 -2.47
CA LEU A 236 -6.46 -18.32 -3.50
C LEU A 236 -5.93 -18.73 -4.89
N ARG A 237 -4.69 -18.33 -5.21
CA ARG A 237 -4.18 -18.38 -6.58
C ARG A 237 -3.09 -19.42 -6.81
N GLU A 238 -2.40 -19.87 -5.76
CA GLU A 238 -1.43 -20.99 -5.84
C GLU A 238 -2.07 -22.29 -5.34
N PRO A 239 -2.25 -23.31 -6.21
CA PRO A 239 -3.00 -24.52 -5.86
C PRO A 239 -2.46 -25.27 -4.64
N GLU A 240 -1.14 -25.26 -4.43
CA GLU A 240 -0.48 -25.95 -3.32
C GLU A 240 -0.78 -25.35 -1.95
N TYR A 241 -1.22 -24.07 -1.91
CA TYR A 241 -1.55 -23.35 -0.68
C TYR A 241 -3.02 -23.32 -0.34
N LYS A 242 -3.89 -23.87 -1.18
CA LYS A 242 -5.35 -23.84 -1.00
C LYS A 242 -5.80 -24.36 0.38
N ASN A 243 -5.14 -25.39 0.90
CA ASN A 243 -5.49 -26.04 2.17
C ASN A 243 -4.65 -25.56 3.35
N LYS A 244 -3.66 -24.66 3.16
CA LYS A 244 -2.87 -24.08 4.23
C LYS A 244 -3.61 -22.92 4.89
N SER A 245 -3.37 -22.72 6.16
CA SER A 245 -3.81 -21.50 6.87
C SER A 245 -3.02 -20.28 6.42
N ILE A 246 -3.60 -19.09 6.60
CA ILE A 246 -2.87 -17.83 6.33
C ILE A 246 -1.57 -17.77 7.14
N ARG A 247 -1.59 -18.23 8.39
CA ARG A 247 -0.42 -18.25 9.27
C ARG A 247 0.72 -19.11 8.71
N GLU A 248 0.43 -20.29 8.18
CA GLU A 248 1.44 -21.15 7.55
C GLU A 248 2.04 -20.49 6.30
N ILE A 249 1.21 -19.85 5.47
CA ILE A 249 1.67 -19.13 4.28
C ILE A 249 2.55 -17.96 4.67
N VAL A 250 2.18 -17.18 5.70
CA VAL A 250 2.96 -16.07 6.23
C VAL A 250 4.33 -16.53 6.75
N ALA A 251 4.38 -17.65 7.51
CA ALA A 251 5.64 -18.21 7.98
C ALA A 251 6.57 -18.62 6.83
N GLU A 252 6.02 -19.26 5.78
CA GLU A 252 6.80 -19.61 4.59
C GLU A 252 7.23 -18.36 3.80
N THR A 253 6.39 -17.33 3.71
CA THR A 253 6.73 -16.04 3.09
C THR A 253 7.96 -15.43 3.79
N PHE A 254 7.93 -15.27 5.09
CA PHE A 254 9.04 -14.66 5.83
C PHE A 254 10.29 -15.55 5.94
N SER A 255 10.19 -16.85 5.65
CA SER A 255 11.38 -17.70 5.52
C SER A 255 12.26 -17.31 4.32
N CYS A 256 11.71 -16.59 3.34
CA CYS A 256 12.45 -16.09 2.17
C CYS A 256 13.18 -14.76 2.43
N ALA A 257 13.01 -14.14 3.61
CA ALA A 257 13.57 -12.83 3.92
C ALA A 257 14.57 -12.85 5.08
N ASP A 258 15.59 -12.00 5.01
CA ASP A 258 16.57 -11.77 6.09
C ASP A 258 16.09 -10.65 7.03
N MET A 259 15.28 -9.74 6.51
CA MET A 259 14.76 -8.57 7.23
C MET A 259 13.45 -8.09 6.61
N MET A 260 12.71 -7.30 7.38
CA MET A 260 11.47 -6.68 6.92
C MET A 260 11.32 -5.27 7.49
N THR A 261 10.64 -4.41 6.73
CA THR A 261 10.02 -3.18 7.22
C THR A 261 8.51 -3.36 7.27
N MET A 262 7.88 -2.78 8.26
CA MET A 262 6.44 -2.82 8.44
C MET A 262 5.86 -1.44 8.69
N SER A 263 4.84 -1.08 7.92
CA SER A 263 3.91 -0.05 8.31
C SER A 263 2.68 -0.72 8.94
N SER A 264 2.62 -0.72 10.26
CA SER A 264 1.52 -1.33 11.02
C SER A 264 0.16 -0.69 10.72
N LYS A 265 0.17 0.49 10.11
CA LYS A 265 -1.01 1.27 9.68
C LYS A 265 -1.81 0.61 8.55
N LYS A 266 -1.41 -0.57 8.05
CA LYS A 266 -2.10 -1.37 7.05
C LYS A 266 -2.58 -2.69 7.66
N ASP A 267 -1.84 -3.78 7.50
CA ASP A 267 -2.32 -5.11 7.91
C ASP A 267 -2.40 -5.34 9.43
N ALA A 268 -1.70 -4.54 10.25
CA ALA A 268 -1.95 -4.55 11.69
C ALA A 268 -3.14 -3.65 12.13
N ILE A 269 -3.84 -3.00 11.19
CA ILE A 269 -5.13 -2.31 11.37
C ILE A 269 -5.09 -1.24 12.49
N VAL A 270 -3.97 -0.53 12.63
CA VAL A 270 -3.81 0.54 13.62
C VAL A 270 -3.69 1.92 12.96
N ASN A 271 -3.89 2.96 13.74
CA ASN A 271 -3.77 4.35 13.27
C ASN A 271 -2.33 4.88 13.37
N MET A 272 -1.47 4.25 14.18
CA MET A 272 -0.07 4.62 14.39
C MET A 272 0.78 3.35 14.51
N GLY A 273 2.03 3.40 14.04
CA GLY A 273 3.00 2.34 14.27
C GLY A 273 3.67 1.79 13.02
N GLY A 274 4.87 1.29 13.25
CA GLY A 274 5.70 0.55 12.30
C GLY A 274 6.81 -0.16 13.06
N PHE A 275 7.58 -0.97 12.36
CA PHE A 275 8.76 -1.62 12.92
C PHE A 275 9.69 -2.13 11.83
N ILE A 276 10.92 -2.42 12.24
CA ILE A 276 11.87 -3.21 11.48
C ILE A 276 12.04 -4.54 12.20
N ALA A 277 12.07 -5.66 11.48
CA ALA A 277 12.45 -6.94 12.06
C ALA A 277 13.52 -7.62 11.22
N MET A 278 14.39 -8.40 11.84
CA MET A 278 15.56 -8.99 11.19
C MET A 278 16.08 -10.23 11.92
N ARG A 279 16.92 -11.01 11.20
CA ARG A 279 17.60 -12.20 11.75
C ARG A 279 19.00 -11.89 12.27
N ASP A 280 19.68 -10.88 11.70
CA ASP A 280 21.04 -10.51 12.03
C ASP A 280 21.10 -9.61 13.28
N GLN A 281 21.80 -10.07 14.32
CA GLN A 281 21.97 -9.35 15.58
C GLN A 281 22.85 -8.10 15.44
N GLU A 282 23.87 -8.14 14.58
CA GLU A 282 24.75 -6.99 14.40
C GLU A 282 24.04 -5.85 13.65
N LEU A 283 23.27 -6.19 12.62
CA LEU A 283 22.41 -5.22 11.96
C LEU A 283 21.37 -4.62 12.93
N PHE A 284 20.78 -5.44 13.82
CA PHE A 284 19.90 -4.94 14.87
C PHE A 284 20.58 -3.89 15.76
N ARG A 285 21.84 -4.11 16.17
CA ARG A 285 22.61 -3.14 16.98
C ARG A 285 22.89 -1.86 16.23
N GLN A 286 23.28 -1.96 14.94
CA GLN A 286 23.52 -0.79 14.08
C GLN A 286 22.24 0.02 13.86
N CYS A 287 21.12 -0.63 13.53
CA CYS A 287 19.83 0.02 13.41
C CYS A 287 19.37 0.64 14.74
N GLY A 288 19.69 0.01 15.88
CA GLY A 288 19.38 0.52 17.21
C GLY A 288 19.96 1.90 17.49
N MET A 289 21.18 2.18 17.02
CA MET A 289 21.81 3.50 17.14
C MET A 289 21.02 4.57 16.36
N PHE A 290 20.64 4.27 15.12
CA PHE A 290 19.83 5.19 14.31
C PHE A 290 18.40 5.33 14.86
N ASN A 291 17.84 4.24 15.41
CA ASN A 291 16.51 4.28 16.04
C ASN A 291 16.50 5.24 17.24
N ILE A 292 17.52 5.20 18.09
CA ILE A 292 17.67 6.13 19.23
C ILE A 292 17.75 7.58 18.75
N MET A 293 18.43 7.84 17.64
CA MET A 293 18.61 9.21 17.11
C MET A 293 17.33 9.77 16.46
N PHE A 294 16.57 8.93 15.75
CA PHE A 294 15.48 9.39 14.90
C PHE A 294 14.09 9.18 15.52
N GLU A 295 13.92 8.08 16.27
CA GLU A 295 12.61 7.66 16.78
C GLU A 295 12.54 7.71 18.31
N GLY A 296 13.49 7.06 18.98
CA GLY A 296 13.57 6.98 20.43
C GLY A 296 14.26 5.71 20.90
N TYR A 297 14.27 5.48 22.22
CA TYR A 297 14.96 4.33 22.78
C TYR A 297 14.46 3.00 22.18
N ILE A 298 15.35 2.01 22.07
CA ILE A 298 15.14 0.76 21.32
C ILE A 298 13.90 -0.05 21.73
N THR A 299 13.38 0.15 22.94
CA THR A 299 12.19 -0.56 23.43
C THR A 299 10.90 0.25 23.33
N TYR A 300 10.91 1.46 22.73
CA TYR A 300 9.66 2.15 22.40
C TYR A 300 9.66 2.78 20.99
N GLY A 301 10.80 3.24 20.46
CA GLY A 301 10.92 3.70 19.07
C GLY A 301 9.89 4.75 18.63
N GLY A 302 9.61 5.75 19.48
CA GLY A 302 8.63 6.80 19.19
C GLY A 302 7.16 6.35 19.33
N MET A 303 6.89 5.16 19.87
CA MET A 303 5.54 4.65 20.12
C MET A 303 5.21 4.66 21.62
N SER A 304 3.94 4.84 21.96
CA SER A 304 3.47 4.57 23.31
C SER A 304 3.29 3.06 23.55
N GLY A 305 3.32 2.60 24.79
CA GLY A 305 2.98 1.22 25.14
C GLY A 305 1.57 0.84 24.67
N ARG A 306 0.64 1.77 24.74
CA ARG A 306 -0.73 1.62 24.24
C ARG A 306 -0.77 1.30 22.74
N ASP A 307 0.00 2.04 21.92
CA ASP A 307 0.07 1.78 20.49
C ASP A 307 0.73 0.42 20.21
N MET A 308 1.79 0.05 20.93
CA MET A 308 2.45 -1.25 20.79
C MET A 308 1.51 -2.42 21.07
N ASN A 309 0.69 -2.34 22.12
CA ASN A 309 -0.33 -3.36 22.41
C ASN A 309 -1.39 -3.44 21.31
N ALA A 310 -1.84 -2.30 20.78
CA ALA A 310 -2.79 -2.29 19.66
C ALA A 310 -2.20 -2.92 18.40
N VAL A 311 -0.91 -2.68 18.11
CA VAL A 311 -0.21 -3.34 16.98
C VAL A 311 -0.13 -4.84 17.20
N ALA A 312 0.26 -5.30 18.38
CA ALA A 312 0.34 -6.73 18.70
C ALA A 312 -1.00 -7.45 18.47
N GLN A 313 -2.09 -6.88 18.98
CA GLN A 313 -3.43 -7.40 18.75
C GLN A 313 -3.82 -7.37 17.26
N GLY A 314 -3.52 -6.27 16.59
CA GLY A 314 -3.85 -6.08 15.17
C GLY A 314 -3.09 -7.00 14.24
N LEU A 315 -1.85 -7.40 14.55
CA LEU A 315 -1.10 -8.39 13.78
C LEU A 315 -1.79 -9.75 13.76
N TYR A 316 -2.34 -10.21 14.90
CA TYR A 316 -3.12 -11.44 14.95
C TYR A 316 -4.43 -11.33 14.19
N GLU A 317 -5.15 -10.21 14.29
CA GLU A 317 -6.38 -9.98 13.54
C GLU A 317 -6.14 -9.87 12.04
N GLY A 318 -5.00 -9.27 11.65
CA GLY A 318 -4.63 -9.08 10.25
C GLY A 318 -4.41 -10.38 9.47
N ILE A 319 -4.05 -11.48 10.14
CA ILE A 319 -3.89 -12.80 9.54
C ILE A 319 -5.12 -13.72 9.67
N ASP A 320 -6.23 -13.19 10.19
CA ASP A 320 -7.50 -13.91 10.25
C ASP A 320 -8.11 -14.06 8.85
N PHE A 321 -8.51 -15.28 8.49
CA PHE A 321 -9.03 -15.56 7.15
C PHE A 321 -10.34 -14.83 6.86
N ASP A 322 -11.29 -14.82 7.80
CA ASP A 322 -12.61 -14.20 7.60
C ASP A 322 -12.49 -12.69 7.46
N TYR A 323 -11.57 -12.10 8.24
CA TYR A 323 -11.22 -10.68 8.07
C TYR A 323 -10.64 -10.39 6.68
N LEU A 324 -9.65 -11.18 6.23
CA LEU A 324 -9.01 -10.98 4.93
C LEU A 324 -10.00 -11.20 3.78
N GLU A 325 -10.87 -12.21 3.89
CA GLU A 325 -11.93 -12.44 2.90
C GLU A 325 -12.87 -11.23 2.80
N THR A 326 -13.33 -10.71 3.94
CA THR A 326 -14.16 -9.49 3.97
C THR A 326 -13.44 -8.30 3.35
N ARG A 327 -12.17 -8.11 3.70
CA ARG A 327 -11.32 -7.02 3.20
C ARG A 327 -11.20 -7.05 1.67
N ILE A 328 -10.81 -8.18 1.12
CA ILE A 328 -10.57 -8.34 -0.32
C ILE A 328 -11.88 -8.29 -1.10
N LYS A 329 -12.94 -8.93 -0.61
CA LYS A 329 -14.25 -8.88 -1.27
C LYS A 329 -14.85 -7.48 -1.37
N GLN A 330 -14.58 -6.58 -0.43
CA GLN A 330 -15.01 -5.19 -0.53
C GLN A 330 -14.29 -4.45 -1.66
N VAL A 331 -12.99 -4.70 -1.84
CA VAL A 331 -12.23 -4.12 -2.97
C VAL A 331 -12.71 -4.69 -4.29
N GLU A 332 -12.90 -6.02 -4.36
CA GLU A 332 -13.46 -6.70 -5.54
C GLU A 332 -14.87 -6.20 -5.88
N TYR A 333 -15.71 -5.90 -4.87
CA TYR A 333 -17.03 -5.36 -5.09
C TYR A 333 -16.98 -4.06 -5.89
N LEU A 334 -16.19 -3.07 -5.45
CA LEU A 334 -16.04 -1.82 -6.21
C LEU A 334 -15.44 -2.08 -7.59
N GLY A 335 -14.39 -2.88 -7.69
CA GLY A 335 -13.74 -3.19 -8.96
C GLY A 335 -14.69 -3.82 -9.97
N ASN A 336 -15.50 -4.79 -9.55
CA ASN A 336 -16.48 -5.46 -10.42
C ASN A 336 -17.57 -4.48 -10.89
N ARG A 337 -18.07 -3.59 -10.00
CA ARG A 337 -19.02 -2.55 -10.39
C ARG A 337 -18.46 -1.62 -11.47
N LEU A 338 -17.16 -1.27 -11.36
CA LEU A 338 -16.51 -0.42 -12.35
C LEU A 338 -16.29 -1.15 -13.68
N LEU A 339 -15.96 -2.44 -13.66
CA LEU A 339 -15.85 -3.27 -14.86
C LEU A 339 -17.20 -3.42 -15.57
N GLU A 340 -18.31 -3.57 -14.83
CA GLU A 340 -19.67 -3.56 -15.40
C GLU A 340 -19.98 -2.25 -16.16
N TYR A 341 -19.40 -1.14 -15.71
CA TYR A 341 -19.51 0.17 -16.37
C TYR A 341 -18.48 0.41 -17.46
N ASN A 342 -17.67 -0.59 -17.80
CA ASN A 342 -16.57 -0.50 -18.77
C ASN A 342 -15.51 0.56 -18.42
N ILE A 343 -15.31 0.86 -17.14
CA ILE A 343 -14.27 1.78 -16.68
C ILE A 343 -12.92 1.06 -16.73
N PRO A 344 -11.90 1.62 -17.40
CA PRO A 344 -10.59 1.00 -17.52
C PRO A 344 -9.86 1.04 -16.17
N LEU A 345 -9.43 -0.11 -15.70
CA LEU A 345 -8.66 -0.26 -14.46
C LEU A 345 -7.61 -1.36 -14.56
N GLN A 346 -6.66 -1.37 -13.62
CA GLN A 346 -5.67 -2.43 -13.48
C GLN A 346 -6.37 -3.75 -13.11
N THR A 347 -6.14 -4.78 -13.91
CA THR A 347 -6.68 -6.14 -13.70
C THR A 347 -5.56 -7.17 -13.59
N PRO A 348 -5.75 -8.26 -12.82
CA PRO A 348 -6.86 -8.49 -11.89
C PRO A 348 -6.90 -7.47 -10.76
N ILE A 349 -8.03 -7.39 -10.05
CA ILE A 349 -8.19 -6.47 -8.91
C ILE A 349 -7.19 -6.84 -7.81
N GLY A 350 -6.51 -5.82 -7.27
CA GLY A 350 -5.52 -5.96 -6.21
C GLY A 350 -6.12 -6.00 -4.79
N GLY A 351 -5.27 -5.92 -3.77
CA GLY A 351 -5.66 -6.16 -2.38
C GLY A 351 -6.31 -4.97 -1.67
N HIS A 352 -5.81 -3.76 -1.85
CA HIS A 352 -6.16 -2.64 -0.98
C HIS A 352 -6.87 -1.48 -1.68
N ALA A 353 -6.86 -1.46 -3.00
CA ALA A 353 -7.34 -0.32 -3.78
C ALA A 353 -7.79 -0.73 -5.17
N ILE A 354 -8.59 0.12 -5.78
CA ILE A 354 -8.83 0.11 -7.21
C ILE A 354 -7.89 1.13 -7.87
N PHE A 355 -7.29 0.75 -8.98
CA PHE A 355 -6.39 1.59 -9.76
C PHE A 355 -7.00 1.82 -11.15
N ILE A 356 -7.51 3.03 -11.37
CA ILE A 356 -8.16 3.41 -12.62
C ILE A 356 -7.08 3.87 -13.60
N ASP A 357 -7.08 3.31 -14.80
CA ASP A 357 -6.16 3.69 -15.87
C ASP A 357 -6.60 5.03 -16.49
N ALA A 358 -5.94 6.10 -16.05
CA ALA A 358 -6.30 7.45 -16.47
C ALA A 358 -5.98 7.72 -17.95
N LYS A 359 -4.95 7.08 -18.52
CA LYS A 359 -4.61 7.20 -19.95
C LYS A 359 -5.73 6.65 -20.84
N ARG A 360 -6.33 5.52 -20.43
CA ARG A 360 -7.46 4.91 -21.16
C ARG A 360 -8.78 5.59 -20.83
N PHE A 361 -8.91 6.21 -19.65
CA PHE A 361 -10.11 6.93 -19.25
C PHE A 361 -10.21 8.29 -19.97
N LEU A 362 -9.10 9.06 -20.03
CA LEU A 362 -8.97 10.39 -20.66
C LEU A 362 -7.92 10.38 -21.79
N PRO A 363 -8.10 9.60 -22.86
CA PRO A 363 -7.05 9.39 -23.87
C PRO A 363 -6.72 10.66 -24.68
N HIS A 364 -7.54 11.69 -24.60
CA HIS A 364 -7.38 12.97 -25.28
C HIS A 364 -6.64 14.02 -24.46
N ILE A 365 -6.40 13.76 -23.15
CA ILE A 365 -5.61 14.66 -22.30
C ILE A 365 -4.13 14.26 -22.41
N PRO A 366 -3.24 15.18 -22.82
CA PRO A 366 -1.81 14.92 -22.90
C PRO A 366 -1.20 14.55 -21.55
N LYS A 367 -0.18 13.70 -21.53
CA LYS A 367 0.51 13.29 -20.29
C LYS A 367 1.13 14.47 -19.52
N GLU A 368 1.50 15.54 -20.22
CA GLU A 368 2.04 16.78 -19.68
C GLU A 368 0.98 17.57 -18.88
N GLU A 369 -0.28 17.27 -19.08
CA GLU A 369 -1.43 17.90 -18.44
C GLU A 369 -2.02 17.07 -17.29
N PHE A 370 -1.31 16.05 -16.84
CA PHE A 370 -1.62 15.24 -15.64
C PHE A 370 -3.01 14.58 -15.67
N PRO A 371 -3.31 13.68 -16.62
CA PRO A 371 -4.65 13.09 -16.77
C PRO A 371 -5.14 12.37 -15.50
N ALA A 372 -4.28 11.70 -14.73
CA ALA A 372 -4.71 11.04 -13.49
C ALA A 372 -5.08 12.05 -12.39
N GLN A 373 -4.34 13.14 -12.23
CA GLN A 373 -4.73 14.20 -11.29
C GLN A 373 -6.03 14.88 -11.74
N THR A 374 -6.17 15.13 -13.04
CA THR A 374 -7.41 15.69 -13.63
C THR A 374 -8.61 14.78 -13.32
N LEU A 375 -8.49 13.48 -13.53
CA LEU A 375 -9.53 12.51 -13.22
C LEU A 375 -9.88 12.49 -11.72
N ALA A 376 -8.87 12.52 -10.85
CA ALA A 376 -9.09 12.52 -9.40
C ALA A 376 -9.86 13.77 -8.94
N ILE A 377 -9.57 14.94 -9.53
CA ILE A 377 -10.31 16.17 -9.27
C ILE A 377 -11.75 16.08 -9.79
N GLN A 378 -11.97 15.54 -10.99
CA GLN A 378 -13.31 15.38 -11.54
C GLN A 378 -14.18 14.45 -10.68
N LEU A 379 -13.60 13.38 -10.14
CA LEU A 379 -14.28 12.50 -9.19
C LEU A 379 -14.64 13.22 -7.88
N TYR A 380 -13.74 14.06 -7.37
CA TYR A 380 -14.04 14.88 -6.19
C TYR A 380 -15.15 15.89 -6.48
N LEU A 381 -15.11 16.59 -7.60
CA LEU A 381 -16.16 17.56 -8.00
C LEU A 381 -17.50 16.87 -8.18
N GLU A 382 -17.56 15.65 -8.71
CA GLU A 382 -18.79 14.89 -8.92
C GLU A 382 -19.46 14.50 -7.59
N ALA A 383 -18.73 13.92 -6.64
CA ALA A 383 -19.34 13.30 -5.48
C ALA A 383 -18.62 13.54 -4.13
N GLY A 384 -17.61 14.38 -4.07
CA GLY A 384 -16.81 14.57 -2.84
C GLY A 384 -15.95 13.35 -2.48
N VAL A 385 -15.62 12.52 -3.47
CA VAL A 385 -14.75 11.35 -3.30
C VAL A 385 -13.29 11.75 -3.52
N ARG A 386 -12.43 11.50 -2.54
CA ARG A 386 -11.00 11.80 -2.64
C ARG A 386 -10.21 10.53 -2.98
N GLY A 387 -9.61 10.48 -4.18
CA GLY A 387 -8.58 9.54 -4.57
C GLY A 387 -7.20 10.19 -4.62
N VAL A 388 -6.20 9.47 -5.12
CA VAL A 388 -4.84 9.97 -5.29
C VAL A 388 -4.27 9.60 -6.65
N GLU A 389 -3.57 10.54 -7.26
CA GLU A 389 -2.80 10.32 -8.46
C GLU A 389 -1.60 9.41 -8.18
N ILE A 390 -1.43 8.38 -8.99
CA ILE A 390 -0.27 7.49 -9.05
C ILE A 390 0.26 7.52 -10.48
N GLY A 391 0.92 8.59 -10.82
CA GLY A 391 1.37 8.88 -12.19
C GLY A 391 2.51 9.89 -12.21
N THR A 392 2.41 10.87 -13.10
CA THR A 392 3.47 11.84 -13.38
C THR A 392 3.82 12.75 -12.21
N LEU A 393 2.85 13.16 -11.36
CA LEU A 393 3.14 13.97 -10.18
C LEU A 393 3.90 13.15 -9.13
N LEU A 394 3.43 11.95 -8.85
CA LEU A 394 4.06 11.03 -7.88
C LEU A 394 5.43 10.55 -8.36
N ALA A 395 5.62 10.30 -9.67
CA ALA A 395 6.91 9.90 -10.23
C ALA A 395 8.00 10.98 -10.09
N ASP A 396 7.58 12.20 -9.79
CA ASP A 396 8.45 13.36 -9.58
C ASP A 396 9.27 13.75 -10.84
N ARG A 397 10.23 14.63 -10.65
CA ARG A 397 11.17 15.01 -11.70
C ARG A 397 12.44 14.15 -11.62
N ASP A 398 13.09 14.02 -12.76
CA ASP A 398 14.44 13.48 -12.77
C ASP A 398 15.36 14.37 -11.91
N PRO A 399 16.14 13.81 -10.99
CA PRO A 399 16.96 14.62 -10.06
C PRO A 399 18.09 15.38 -10.75
N VAL A 400 18.50 14.97 -11.96
CA VAL A 400 19.60 15.58 -12.73
C VAL A 400 19.05 16.54 -13.78
N THR A 401 18.18 16.04 -14.69
CA THR A 401 17.66 16.83 -15.82
C THR A 401 16.52 17.75 -15.44
N ARG A 402 15.86 17.50 -14.32
CA ARG A 402 14.65 18.19 -13.84
C ARG A 402 13.43 18.06 -14.76
N GLU A 403 13.49 17.20 -15.74
CA GLU A 403 12.34 16.86 -16.58
C GLU A 403 11.35 15.98 -15.83
N ASN A 404 10.07 16.01 -16.24
CA ASN A 404 9.06 15.11 -15.69
C ASN A 404 9.40 13.65 -16.03
N ARG A 405 9.33 12.78 -15.01
CA ARG A 405 9.29 11.33 -15.24
C ARG A 405 7.87 10.93 -15.61
N TYR A 406 7.72 10.27 -16.76
CA TYR A 406 6.44 9.75 -17.22
C TYR A 406 6.40 8.23 -17.01
N PRO A 407 5.73 7.73 -15.95
CA PRO A 407 5.67 6.30 -15.69
C PRO A 407 4.85 5.58 -16.76
N ALA A 408 5.09 4.27 -16.90
CA ALA A 408 4.29 3.42 -17.78
C ALA A 408 2.80 3.43 -17.41
N LEU A 409 2.51 3.34 -16.12
CA LEU A 409 1.17 3.47 -15.55
C LEU A 409 0.90 4.90 -15.10
N ASP A 410 -0.25 5.44 -15.45
CA ASP A 410 -0.76 6.73 -14.98
C ASP A 410 -2.18 6.50 -14.47
N MET A 411 -2.32 6.40 -13.15
CA MET A 411 -3.51 5.85 -12.52
C MET A 411 -4.07 6.76 -11.44
N VAL A 412 -5.38 6.64 -11.21
CA VAL A 412 -6.01 7.12 -9.97
C VAL A 412 -6.18 5.93 -9.04
N ARG A 413 -5.56 5.99 -7.86
CA ARG A 413 -5.74 5.01 -6.81
C ARG A 413 -6.90 5.40 -5.90
N LEU A 414 -7.81 4.48 -5.68
CA LEU A 414 -8.87 4.55 -4.69
C LEU A 414 -8.60 3.51 -3.61
N ALA A 415 -7.83 3.89 -2.59
CA ALA A 415 -7.46 3.01 -1.49
C ALA A 415 -8.61 2.93 -0.48
N ILE A 416 -9.13 1.74 -0.23
CA ILE A 416 -10.29 1.53 0.65
C ILE A 416 -9.79 1.33 2.09
N PRO A 417 -10.13 2.22 3.05
CA PRO A 417 -9.83 2.03 4.46
C PRO A 417 -10.48 0.77 5.02
N ARG A 418 -9.77 0.08 5.91
CA ARG A 418 -10.22 -1.19 6.49
C ARG A 418 -11.37 -0.97 7.47
N ARG A 419 -12.50 -1.67 7.29
CA ARG A 419 -13.69 -1.66 8.19
C ARG A 419 -14.35 -0.28 8.34
N VAL A 420 -14.26 0.63 7.35
CA VAL A 420 -14.78 2.01 7.45
C VAL A 420 -16.02 2.21 6.60
N TYR A 421 -15.92 1.97 5.31
CA TYR A 421 -17.01 2.20 4.37
C TYR A 421 -17.81 0.92 4.11
N THR A 422 -19.09 1.10 3.77
CA THR A 422 -20.00 0.02 3.35
C THR A 422 -20.04 -0.10 1.83
N ASN A 423 -20.65 -1.16 1.30
CA ASN A 423 -20.85 -1.32 -0.13
C ASN A 423 -21.72 -0.21 -0.74
N SER A 424 -22.64 0.38 0.04
CA SER A 424 -23.41 1.56 -0.42
C SER A 424 -22.53 2.78 -0.71
N HIS A 425 -21.44 2.97 0.05
CA HIS A 425 -20.46 4.01 -0.26
C HIS A 425 -19.68 3.66 -1.55
N MET A 426 -19.37 2.39 -1.76
CA MET A 426 -18.71 1.93 -2.98
C MET A 426 -19.61 2.11 -4.22
N ASP A 427 -20.92 1.93 -4.07
CA ASP A 427 -21.90 2.22 -5.15
C ASP A 427 -21.90 3.72 -5.51
N VAL A 428 -21.81 4.62 -4.52
CA VAL A 428 -21.66 6.07 -4.81
C VAL A 428 -20.40 6.34 -5.62
N VAL A 429 -19.26 5.74 -5.24
CA VAL A 429 -18.00 5.89 -5.97
C VAL A 429 -18.13 5.36 -7.41
N ALA A 430 -18.75 4.20 -7.58
CA ALA A 430 -18.91 3.57 -8.90
C ALA A 430 -19.81 4.42 -9.82
N VAL A 431 -20.93 4.92 -9.29
CA VAL A 431 -21.84 5.80 -10.06
C VAL A 431 -21.17 7.14 -10.38
N ALA A 432 -20.45 7.74 -9.43
CA ALA A 432 -19.73 8.99 -9.68
C ALA A 432 -18.69 8.84 -10.82
N LEU A 433 -17.91 7.75 -10.79
CA LEU A 433 -16.97 7.47 -11.88
C LEU A 433 -17.67 7.21 -13.22
N LYS A 434 -18.83 6.53 -13.20
CA LYS A 434 -19.62 6.31 -14.42
C LYS A 434 -20.10 7.65 -15.00
N ASN A 435 -20.60 8.56 -14.17
CA ASN A 435 -21.01 9.91 -14.61
C ASN A 435 -19.85 10.69 -15.24
N VAL A 436 -18.67 10.66 -14.59
CA VAL A 436 -17.46 11.30 -15.15
C VAL A 436 -17.04 10.62 -16.47
N PHE A 437 -17.12 9.29 -16.54
CA PHE A 437 -16.76 8.54 -17.75
C PHE A 437 -17.68 8.87 -18.93
N ASP A 438 -18.98 9.01 -18.70
CA ASP A 438 -19.95 9.31 -19.76
C ASP A 438 -19.75 10.71 -20.36
N ARG A 439 -19.35 11.69 -19.51
CA ARG A 439 -19.08 13.07 -19.96
C ARG A 439 -17.58 13.36 -20.17
N ARG A 440 -16.71 12.34 -20.19
CA ARG A 440 -15.24 12.54 -20.26
C ARG A 440 -14.76 13.38 -21.43
N THR A 441 -15.49 13.39 -22.54
CA THR A 441 -15.19 14.21 -23.72
C THR A 441 -15.49 15.70 -23.52
N GLU A 442 -16.20 16.08 -22.44
CA GLU A 442 -16.42 17.47 -22.05
C GLU A 442 -15.23 18.06 -21.30
N ILE A 443 -14.37 17.20 -20.72
CA ILE A 443 -13.10 17.59 -20.08
C ILE A 443 -12.10 17.88 -21.20
N LYS A 444 -11.92 19.16 -21.57
CA LYS A 444 -11.16 19.53 -22.77
C LYS A 444 -9.65 19.62 -22.54
N SER A 445 -9.23 19.88 -21.32
CA SER A 445 -7.84 20.11 -20.93
C SER A 445 -7.58 19.57 -19.54
N GLY A 446 -6.31 19.39 -19.21
CA GLY A 446 -5.86 19.00 -17.88
C GLY A 446 -5.40 20.19 -17.05
N LEU A 447 -4.25 20.03 -16.42
CA LEU A 447 -3.73 20.95 -15.42
C LEU A 447 -2.31 21.40 -15.79
N ARG A 448 -1.88 22.53 -15.23
CA ARG A 448 -0.47 22.93 -15.22
C ARG A 448 -0.01 23.20 -13.78
N ILE A 449 1.27 22.97 -13.54
CA ILE A 449 1.92 23.29 -12.27
C ILE A 449 2.20 24.79 -12.21
N THR A 450 1.79 25.44 -11.12
CA THR A 450 2.11 26.83 -10.80
C THR A 450 3.22 26.93 -9.75
N ARG A 451 3.30 25.93 -8.85
CA ARG A 451 4.35 25.83 -7.83
C ARG A 451 4.59 24.39 -7.43
N GLU A 452 5.84 24.02 -7.20
CA GLU A 452 6.19 22.67 -6.73
C GLU A 452 7.38 22.67 -5.77
N ALA A 453 7.42 21.65 -4.88
CA ALA A 453 8.59 21.33 -4.07
C ALA A 453 9.67 20.63 -4.91
N PRO A 454 10.97 20.71 -4.54
CA PRO A 454 12.07 20.08 -5.29
C PRO A 454 12.04 18.56 -5.28
N ILE A 455 11.40 17.94 -4.28
CA ILE A 455 11.23 16.50 -4.11
C ILE A 455 9.84 16.19 -3.52
N MET A 456 9.29 15.01 -3.83
CA MET A 456 7.98 14.54 -3.35
C MET A 456 6.86 15.58 -3.59
N ARG A 457 6.89 16.21 -4.75
CA ARG A 457 6.05 17.35 -5.12
C ARG A 457 4.56 17.09 -5.03
N HIS A 458 4.11 15.85 -5.26
CA HIS A 458 2.69 15.47 -5.26
C HIS A 458 1.96 15.83 -3.96
N PHE A 459 2.67 15.90 -2.81
CA PHE A 459 2.05 16.30 -1.55
C PHE A 459 1.74 17.81 -1.46
N THR A 460 2.50 18.65 -2.14
CA THR A 460 2.48 20.11 -1.93
C THR A 460 2.39 20.93 -3.22
N VAL A 461 2.28 20.27 -4.38
CA VAL A 461 2.17 20.95 -5.67
C VAL A 461 0.92 21.83 -5.72
N GLU A 462 1.06 23.03 -6.29
CA GLU A 462 -0.05 23.91 -6.64
C GLU A 462 -0.29 23.81 -8.15
N LEU A 463 -1.54 23.66 -8.53
CA LEU A 463 -1.98 23.42 -9.90
C LEU A 463 -3.07 24.42 -10.27
N GLU A 464 -3.28 24.60 -11.58
CA GLU A 464 -4.45 25.30 -12.12
C GLU A 464 -4.93 24.61 -13.41
N PRO A 465 -6.24 24.69 -13.73
CA PRO A 465 -6.77 24.22 -15.01
C PRO A 465 -6.21 25.00 -16.18
N LEU A 466 -6.09 24.33 -17.35
CA LEU A 466 -5.61 24.95 -18.60
C LEU A 466 -6.71 25.67 -19.41
N GLY A 467 -7.92 25.76 -18.92
CA GLY A 467 -9.02 26.48 -19.57
C GLY A 467 -10.30 25.65 -19.71
#